data_08ecc5b259c62573e5c80700ec2849b3
#
_entry.id   08ecc5b259c62573e5c80700ec2849b3
#
_cell.length_a   1.000
_cell.length_b   1.000
_cell.length_c   1.000
_cell.angle_alpha   90.00
_cell.angle_beta   90.00
_cell.angle_gamma   90.00
#
_symmetry.space_group_name_H-M   'P 1'
#
loop_
_entity.id
_entity.type
_entity.pdbx_description
1 polymer ?
#
loop_
_entity_poly.entity_id
_entity_poly.type
_entity_poly.pdbx_seq_one_letter_code
_entity_poly.pdbx_strand_id
1 'polypeptide(L)'
;MKKEEKTELTKSKIFAAAIQEFGTNGYAAGSVNNICKTGINKGLVYHNFKDKDELYLECVKKSCEDLICYVIRHKSDAGFVEYMHARRSFFQEHEAEANLFLEARTSPPQHLAFRIREIYRKFDVLNLEIFEKELSHHELRTGISRDDALHYFNEIQKIYNLNFSNEVHNKMSPHDQLALHEMNIKKLFDFMLYGIAKRGKET
;
A
#
# COMPACT_ATOMS: atom_id res chain seq x y z
N MET A 1 16.55 26.51 17.48
CA MET A 1 16.15 25.18 16.96
C MET A 1 16.94 24.12 17.72
N LYS A 2 16.25 23.25 18.47
CA LYS A 2 16.91 22.22 19.28
C LYS A 2 17.58 21.18 18.35
N LYS A 3 18.62 20.49 18.82
CA LYS A 3 19.37 19.48 18.04
C LYS A 3 18.45 18.40 17.46
N GLU A 4 17.43 18.00 18.20
CA GLU A 4 16.40 17.03 17.81
C GLU A 4 15.56 17.54 16.63
N GLU A 5 15.09 18.79 16.66
CA GLU A 5 14.32 19.40 15.57
C GLU A 5 15.10 19.43 14.25
N LYS A 6 16.42 19.68 14.34
CA LYS A 6 17.31 19.69 13.17
C LYS A 6 17.51 18.29 12.58
N THR A 7 17.54 17.28 13.44
CA THR A 7 17.65 15.88 13.03
C THR A 7 16.36 15.41 12.33
N GLU A 8 15.20 15.72 12.89
CA GLU A 8 13.90 15.36 12.31
C GLU A 8 13.67 16.07 10.96
N LEU A 9 14.02 17.35 10.86
CA LEU A 9 13.94 18.08 9.59
C LEU A 9 14.86 17.46 8.52
N THR A 10 16.06 17.00 8.94
CA THR A 10 16.99 16.32 8.02
C THR A 10 16.44 14.97 7.54
N LYS A 11 15.92 14.16 8.45
CA LYS A 11 15.26 12.88 8.11
C LYS A 11 14.09 13.10 7.16
N SER A 12 13.24 14.08 7.44
CA SER A 12 12.09 14.40 6.59
C SER A 12 12.51 14.75 5.16
N LYS A 13 13.59 15.53 4.98
CA LYS A 13 14.15 15.84 3.66
C LYS A 13 14.70 14.59 2.96
N ILE A 14 15.41 13.73 3.68
CA ILE A 14 15.92 12.47 3.13
C ILE A 14 14.75 11.57 2.68
N PHE A 15 13.71 11.43 3.50
CA PHE A 15 12.53 10.64 3.15
C PHE A 15 11.83 11.18 1.91
N ALA A 16 11.57 12.49 1.82
CA ALA A 16 10.91 13.07 0.66
C ALA A 16 11.68 12.79 -0.64
N ALA A 17 13.00 12.96 -0.64
CA ALA A 17 13.85 12.68 -1.80
C ALA A 17 13.95 11.18 -2.09
N ALA A 18 14.01 10.32 -1.07
CA ALA A 18 14.11 8.88 -1.23
C ALA A 18 12.79 8.27 -1.73
N ILE A 19 11.65 8.71 -1.23
CA ILE A 19 10.32 8.30 -1.69
C ILE A 19 10.14 8.70 -3.16
N GLN A 20 10.53 9.93 -3.53
CA GLN A 20 10.49 10.38 -4.92
C GLN A 20 11.40 9.52 -5.82
N GLU A 21 12.62 9.21 -5.39
CA GLU A 21 13.56 8.38 -6.16
C GLU A 21 13.04 6.95 -6.33
N PHE A 22 12.64 6.30 -5.23
CA PHE A 22 12.16 4.92 -5.27
C PHE A 22 10.78 4.79 -5.92
N GLY A 23 9.88 5.76 -5.71
CA GLY A 23 8.56 5.77 -6.35
C GLY A 23 8.62 6.00 -7.86
N THR A 24 9.68 6.66 -8.35
CA THR A 24 9.88 6.90 -9.79
C THR A 24 10.65 5.77 -10.47
N ASN A 25 11.71 5.27 -9.81
CA ASN A 25 12.68 4.37 -10.44
C ASN A 25 12.62 2.93 -9.89
N GLY A 26 11.82 2.69 -8.88
CA GLY A 26 11.76 1.42 -8.15
C GLY A 26 13.02 1.16 -7.31
N TYR A 27 12.98 0.06 -6.56
CA TYR A 27 14.14 -0.36 -5.77
C TYR A 27 15.36 -0.64 -6.64
N ALA A 28 15.21 -1.38 -7.75
CA ALA A 28 16.34 -1.87 -8.54
C ALA A 28 17.16 -0.72 -9.14
N ALA A 29 16.53 0.24 -9.79
CA ALA A 29 17.17 1.37 -10.45
C ALA A 29 17.41 2.58 -9.53
N GLY A 30 16.64 2.71 -8.45
CA GLY A 30 16.79 3.78 -7.47
C GLY A 30 18.14 3.75 -6.76
N SER A 31 18.72 4.91 -6.48
CA SER A 31 20.06 5.00 -5.90
C SER A 31 20.23 6.15 -4.90
N VAL A 32 21.03 5.91 -3.86
CA VAL A 32 21.42 6.94 -2.88
C VAL A 32 22.15 8.10 -3.56
N ASN A 33 22.90 7.83 -4.64
CA ASN A 33 23.57 8.89 -5.38
C ASN A 33 22.58 9.85 -6.05
N ASN A 34 21.47 9.34 -6.61
CA ASN A 34 20.42 10.18 -7.18
C ASN A 34 19.71 11.00 -6.10
N ILE A 35 19.39 10.39 -4.95
CA ILE A 35 18.86 11.10 -3.77
C ILE A 35 19.77 12.27 -3.40
N CYS A 36 21.07 12.08 -3.39
CA CYS A 36 22.03 13.13 -3.07
C CYS A 36 22.10 14.27 -4.10
N LYS A 37 21.70 14.06 -5.35
CA LYS A 37 21.62 15.15 -6.38
C LYS A 37 20.60 16.23 -6.03
N THR A 38 19.68 15.95 -5.12
CA THR A 38 18.72 16.95 -4.59
C THR A 38 19.34 17.93 -3.57
N GLY A 39 20.65 17.87 -3.36
CA GLY A 39 21.37 18.69 -2.39
C GLY A 39 21.55 18.05 -1.00
N ILE A 40 21.14 16.80 -0.83
CA ILE A 40 21.33 16.05 0.41
C ILE A 40 22.75 15.49 0.46
N ASN A 41 23.46 15.79 1.57
CA ASN A 41 24.80 15.24 1.78
C ASN A 41 24.74 13.73 1.97
N LYS A 42 25.56 12.98 1.22
CA LYS A 42 25.65 11.52 1.28
C LYS A 42 26.01 11.02 2.69
N GLY A 43 26.88 11.73 3.40
CA GLY A 43 27.22 11.41 4.79
C GLY A 43 26.02 11.49 5.74
N LEU A 44 25.07 12.42 5.50
CA LEU A 44 23.84 12.50 6.28
C LEU A 44 22.91 11.32 6.01
N VAL A 45 22.86 10.82 4.77
CA VAL A 45 22.06 9.63 4.47
C VAL A 45 22.61 8.44 5.25
N TYR A 46 23.92 8.16 5.15
CA TYR A 46 24.55 7.01 5.83
C TYR A 46 24.71 7.20 7.35
N HIS A 47 24.59 8.42 7.85
CA HIS A 47 24.48 8.67 9.30
C HIS A 47 23.12 8.23 9.86
N ASN A 48 22.06 8.33 9.06
CA ASN A 48 20.68 8.01 9.47
C ASN A 48 20.24 6.60 9.07
N PHE A 49 20.81 6.04 7.98
CA PHE A 49 20.44 4.74 7.42
C PHE A 49 21.70 3.97 7.07
N LYS A 50 21.77 2.73 7.50
CA LYS A 50 22.92 1.86 7.33
C LYS A 50 23.30 1.65 5.84
N ASP A 51 22.27 1.43 5.03
CA ASP A 51 22.41 1.10 3.60
C ASP A 51 21.13 1.48 2.82
N LYS A 52 21.12 1.17 1.51
CA LYS A 52 19.97 1.40 0.64
C LYS A 52 18.75 0.59 1.09
N ASP A 53 18.97 -0.61 1.59
CA ASP A 53 17.89 -1.52 1.99
C ASP A 53 17.12 -0.96 3.19
N GLU A 54 17.84 -0.47 4.20
CA GLU A 54 17.23 0.16 5.36
C GLU A 54 16.46 1.44 4.97
N LEU A 55 17.06 2.30 4.15
CA LEU A 55 16.39 3.50 3.65
C LEU A 55 15.11 3.15 2.86
N TYR A 56 15.17 2.15 1.98
CA TYR A 56 14.03 1.71 1.20
C TYR A 56 12.91 1.17 2.10
N LEU A 57 13.24 0.30 3.05
CA LEU A 57 12.27 -0.27 3.98
C LEU A 57 11.59 0.79 4.85
N GLU A 58 12.34 1.78 5.30
CA GLU A 58 11.76 2.90 6.07
C GLU A 58 10.86 3.79 5.18
N CYS A 59 11.20 3.97 3.89
CA CYS A 59 10.32 4.65 2.94
C CYS A 59 9.02 3.86 2.70
N VAL A 60 9.11 2.53 2.49
CA VAL A 60 7.94 1.66 2.34
C VAL A 60 7.06 1.71 3.59
N LYS A 61 7.66 1.65 4.77
CA LYS A 61 6.96 1.74 6.04
C LYS A 61 6.24 3.07 6.19
N LYS A 62 6.92 4.18 5.89
CA LYS A 62 6.32 5.51 5.95
C LYS A 62 5.15 5.64 4.98
N SER A 63 5.30 5.26 3.72
CA SER A 63 4.21 5.31 2.73
C SER A 63 3.00 4.46 3.16
N CYS A 64 3.24 3.30 3.76
CA CYS A 64 2.19 2.45 4.29
C CYS A 64 1.47 3.11 5.49
N GLU A 65 2.21 3.70 6.43
CA GLU A 65 1.67 4.39 7.59
C GLU A 65 0.90 5.66 7.20
N ASP A 66 1.40 6.44 6.22
CA ASP A 66 0.74 7.63 5.71
C ASP A 66 -0.58 7.28 5.02
N LEU A 67 -0.63 6.21 4.21
CA LEU A 67 -1.87 5.68 3.64
C LEU A 67 -2.87 5.25 4.73
N ILE A 68 -2.43 4.49 5.73
CA ILE A 68 -3.28 4.05 6.84
C ILE A 68 -3.86 5.28 7.58
N CYS A 69 -3.02 6.25 7.91
CA CYS A 69 -3.44 7.47 8.59
C CYS A 69 -4.42 8.29 7.74
N TYR A 70 -4.17 8.41 6.44
CA TYR A 70 -5.06 9.12 5.52
C TYR A 70 -6.43 8.44 5.45
N VAL A 71 -6.46 7.14 5.24
CA VAL A 71 -7.69 6.35 5.20
C VAL A 71 -8.48 6.48 6.50
N ILE A 72 -7.82 6.33 7.66
CA ILE A 72 -8.49 6.43 8.95
C ILE A 72 -9.12 7.81 9.18
N ARG A 73 -8.47 8.88 8.74
CA ARG A 73 -8.98 10.26 8.87
C ARG A 73 -10.16 10.55 7.93
N HIS A 74 -10.17 9.95 6.76
CA HIS A 74 -11.14 10.24 5.70
C HIS A 74 -12.22 9.17 5.55
N LYS A 75 -12.09 8.00 6.23
CA LYS A 75 -13.22 7.09 6.35
C LYS A 75 -14.22 7.73 7.32
N SER A 76 -15.33 8.25 6.80
CA SER A 76 -16.54 8.40 7.60
C SER A 76 -17.03 7.01 8.01
N ASP A 77 -17.96 6.89 8.96
CA ASP A 77 -18.51 5.58 9.39
C ASP A 77 -19.18 4.76 8.26
N ALA A 78 -19.18 5.25 7.07
CA ALA A 78 -19.79 4.72 5.87
C ALA A 78 -18.79 3.76 5.17
N GLY A 79 -18.91 2.52 5.38
CA GLY A 79 -18.55 1.32 4.60
C GLY A 79 -17.30 1.28 3.70
N PHE A 80 -17.32 0.25 2.86
CA PHE A 80 -16.23 -0.08 1.92
C PHE A 80 -16.05 0.97 0.79
N VAL A 81 -17.12 1.63 0.36
CA VAL A 81 -17.05 2.59 -0.75
C VAL A 81 -16.18 3.79 -0.38
N GLU A 82 -16.36 4.35 0.81
CA GLU A 82 -15.60 5.48 1.32
C GLU A 82 -14.14 5.12 1.57
N TYR A 83 -13.89 3.88 2.03
CA TYR A 83 -12.54 3.35 2.13
C TYR A 83 -11.83 3.37 0.78
N MET A 84 -12.46 2.87 -0.28
CA MET A 84 -11.89 2.87 -1.63
C MET A 84 -11.71 4.29 -2.18
N HIS A 85 -12.62 5.21 -1.86
CA HIS A 85 -12.47 6.63 -2.20
C HIS A 85 -11.27 7.26 -1.51
N ALA A 86 -11.12 7.07 -0.20
CA ALA A 86 -9.99 7.59 0.56
C ALA A 86 -8.64 7.05 0.03
N ARG A 87 -8.56 5.75 -0.27
CA ARG A 87 -7.36 5.16 -0.90
C ARG A 87 -7.03 5.82 -2.23
N ARG A 88 -8.04 5.95 -3.10
CA ARG A 88 -7.86 6.55 -4.42
C ARG A 88 -7.40 8.01 -4.31
N SER A 89 -8.00 8.80 -3.42
CA SER A 89 -7.60 10.18 -3.18
C SER A 89 -6.15 10.26 -2.71
N PHE A 90 -5.75 9.44 -1.74
CA PHE A 90 -4.35 9.36 -1.30
C PHE A 90 -3.40 9.09 -2.46
N PHE A 91 -3.70 8.09 -3.28
CA PHE A 91 -2.83 7.71 -4.39
C PHE A 91 -2.76 8.79 -5.48
N GLN A 92 -3.81 9.56 -5.70
CA GLN A 92 -3.82 10.70 -6.62
C GLN A 92 -3.02 11.89 -6.09
N GLU A 93 -3.05 12.13 -4.78
CA GLU A 93 -2.36 13.25 -4.13
C GLU A 93 -0.87 12.93 -3.86
N HIS A 94 -0.50 11.65 -3.75
CA HIS A 94 0.82 11.16 -3.34
C HIS A 94 1.39 10.12 -4.30
N GLU A 95 1.56 10.49 -5.58
CA GLU A 95 1.91 9.55 -6.67
C GLU A 95 3.19 8.75 -6.40
N ALA A 96 4.26 9.38 -5.90
CA ALA A 96 5.51 8.69 -5.61
C ALA A 96 5.37 7.65 -4.47
N GLU A 97 4.60 7.99 -3.42
CA GLU A 97 4.29 7.08 -2.33
C GLU A 97 3.42 5.91 -2.80
N ALA A 98 2.46 6.21 -3.68
CA ALA A 98 1.57 5.21 -4.27
C ALA A 98 2.32 4.19 -5.13
N ASN A 99 3.24 4.65 -5.98
CA ASN A 99 4.07 3.79 -6.82
C ASN A 99 5.01 2.93 -5.97
N LEU A 100 5.66 3.53 -4.95
CA LEU A 100 6.50 2.82 -4.00
C LEU A 100 5.70 1.75 -3.24
N PHE A 101 4.50 2.12 -2.77
CA PHE A 101 3.58 1.19 -2.12
C PHE A 101 3.22 0.01 -3.03
N LEU A 102 2.84 0.27 -4.27
CA LEU A 102 2.44 -0.78 -5.21
C LEU A 102 3.63 -1.70 -5.56
N GLU A 103 4.79 -1.14 -5.93
CA GLU A 103 6.00 -1.92 -6.24
C GLU A 103 6.38 -2.85 -5.09
N ALA A 104 6.49 -2.30 -3.88
CA ALA A 104 6.86 -3.08 -2.70
C ALA A 104 5.83 -4.17 -2.37
N ARG A 105 4.55 -3.96 -2.70
CA ARG A 105 3.47 -4.91 -2.46
C ARG A 105 3.44 -6.06 -3.49
N THR A 106 3.71 -5.76 -4.76
CA THR A 106 3.51 -6.69 -5.88
C THR A 106 4.81 -7.29 -6.40
N SER A 107 5.94 -6.57 -6.28
CA SER A 107 7.25 -6.96 -6.80
C SER A 107 8.38 -6.66 -5.81
N PRO A 108 8.28 -7.11 -4.55
CA PRO A 108 9.29 -6.80 -3.54
C PRO A 108 10.65 -7.39 -3.93
N PRO A 109 11.77 -6.69 -3.65
CA PRO A 109 13.10 -7.29 -3.75
C PRO A 109 13.15 -8.58 -2.93
N GLN A 110 13.62 -9.69 -3.53
CA GLN A 110 13.53 -11.02 -2.92
C GLN A 110 14.12 -11.09 -1.51
N HIS A 111 15.28 -10.47 -1.29
CA HIS A 111 15.94 -10.45 0.02
C HIS A 111 15.27 -9.58 1.07
N LEU A 112 14.36 -8.66 0.67
CA LEU A 112 13.58 -7.79 1.55
C LEU A 112 12.12 -8.26 1.71
N ALA A 113 11.68 -9.25 0.94
CA ALA A 113 10.26 -9.65 0.85
C ALA A 113 9.64 -9.99 2.21
N PHE A 114 10.40 -10.64 3.10
CA PHE A 114 9.91 -10.94 4.46
C PHE A 114 9.67 -9.66 5.29
N ARG A 115 10.65 -8.74 5.30
CA ARG A 115 10.55 -7.48 6.05
C ARG A 115 9.43 -6.59 5.51
N ILE A 116 9.28 -6.53 4.19
CA ILE A 116 8.21 -5.79 3.52
C ILE A 116 6.84 -6.37 3.91
N ARG A 117 6.69 -7.69 3.95
CA ARG A 117 5.45 -8.35 4.41
C ARG A 117 5.09 -7.95 5.83
N GLU A 118 6.05 -7.89 6.74
CA GLU A 118 5.81 -7.44 8.11
C GLU A 118 5.37 -5.97 8.19
N ILE A 119 5.92 -5.10 7.33
CA ILE A 119 5.48 -3.69 7.23
C ILE A 119 4.01 -3.61 6.82
N TYR A 120 3.57 -4.39 5.84
CA TYR A 120 2.18 -4.37 5.36
C TYR A 120 1.17 -5.01 6.31
N ARG A 121 1.60 -5.72 7.33
CA ARG A 121 0.72 -6.45 8.25
C ARG A 121 -0.38 -5.57 8.86
N LYS A 122 -0.05 -4.33 9.27
CA LYS A 122 -1.05 -3.39 9.81
C LYS A 122 -2.09 -2.99 8.77
N PHE A 123 -1.65 -2.81 7.52
CA PHE A 123 -2.55 -2.50 6.42
C PHE A 123 -3.45 -3.69 6.05
N ASP A 124 -2.92 -4.90 6.10
CA ASP A 124 -3.70 -6.12 5.87
C ASP A 124 -4.77 -6.32 6.96
N VAL A 125 -4.43 -6.04 8.23
CA VAL A 125 -5.41 -6.04 9.33
C VAL A 125 -6.50 -5.00 9.10
N LEU A 126 -6.14 -3.76 8.73
CA LEU A 126 -7.13 -2.72 8.41
C LEU A 126 -8.07 -3.14 7.27
N ASN A 127 -7.54 -3.74 6.21
CA ASN A 127 -8.35 -4.25 5.10
C ASN A 127 -9.35 -5.31 5.58
N LEU A 128 -8.89 -6.23 6.43
CA LEU A 128 -9.72 -7.30 6.97
C LEU A 128 -10.85 -6.73 7.87
N GLU A 129 -10.53 -5.77 8.73
CA GLU A 129 -11.52 -5.11 9.59
C GLU A 129 -12.61 -4.38 8.78
N ILE A 130 -12.21 -3.71 7.69
CA ILE A 130 -13.14 -3.01 6.79
C ILE A 130 -14.03 -4.03 6.06
N PHE A 131 -13.47 -5.12 5.56
CA PHE A 131 -14.24 -6.19 4.93
C PHE A 131 -15.19 -6.86 5.92
N GLU A 132 -14.74 -7.14 7.13
CA GLU A 132 -15.56 -7.73 8.19
C GLU A 132 -16.74 -6.82 8.57
N LYS A 133 -16.49 -5.51 8.68
CA LYS A 133 -17.55 -4.53 8.94
C LYS A 133 -18.58 -4.53 7.81
N GLU A 134 -18.12 -4.47 6.56
CA GLU A 134 -19.03 -4.53 5.40
C GLU A 134 -19.82 -5.83 5.36
N LEU A 135 -19.14 -6.96 5.57
CA LEU A 135 -19.76 -8.28 5.61
C LEU A 135 -20.85 -8.39 6.69
N SER A 136 -20.74 -7.63 7.80
CA SER A 136 -21.74 -7.63 8.88
C SER A 136 -23.11 -7.08 8.45
N HIS A 137 -23.16 -6.31 7.38
CA HIS A 137 -24.40 -5.77 6.81
C HIS A 137 -25.10 -6.74 5.84
N HIS A 138 -24.48 -7.91 5.57
CA HIS A 138 -25.00 -8.87 4.60
C HIS A 138 -25.38 -10.21 5.26
N GLU A 139 -26.46 -10.81 4.78
CA GLU A 139 -26.81 -12.19 5.11
C GLU A 139 -26.00 -13.15 4.23
N LEU A 140 -25.21 -14.02 4.86
CA LEU A 140 -24.40 -15.01 4.12
C LEU A 140 -25.26 -16.13 3.57
N ARG A 141 -24.83 -16.69 2.45
CA ARG A 141 -25.46 -17.89 1.87
C ARG A 141 -25.27 -19.08 2.82
N THR A 142 -26.23 -19.99 2.81
CA THR A 142 -26.16 -21.27 3.55
C THR A 142 -24.87 -22.00 3.19
N GLY A 143 -24.14 -22.46 4.21
CA GLY A 143 -22.88 -23.19 4.08
C GLY A 143 -21.62 -22.32 3.99
N ILE A 144 -21.74 -21.00 4.09
CA ILE A 144 -20.60 -20.11 4.19
C ILE A 144 -20.60 -19.49 5.60
N SER A 145 -19.54 -19.74 6.36
CA SER A 145 -19.32 -19.07 7.64
C SER A 145 -18.65 -17.70 7.45
N ARG A 146 -18.75 -16.86 8.48
CA ARG A 146 -18.01 -15.57 8.49
C ARG A 146 -16.49 -15.81 8.44
N ASP A 147 -16.02 -16.81 9.17
CA ASP A 147 -14.60 -17.15 9.21
C ASP A 147 -14.08 -17.61 7.83
N ASP A 148 -14.87 -18.41 7.11
CA ASP A 148 -14.55 -18.79 5.74
C ASP A 148 -14.44 -17.56 4.83
N ALA A 149 -15.40 -16.65 4.91
CA ALA A 149 -15.40 -15.43 4.10
C ALA A 149 -14.15 -14.56 4.37
N LEU A 150 -13.79 -14.36 5.65
CA LEU A 150 -12.61 -13.60 6.03
C LEU A 150 -11.31 -14.31 5.61
N HIS A 151 -11.24 -15.63 5.80
CA HIS A 151 -10.09 -16.44 5.37
C HIS A 151 -9.86 -16.31 3.86
N TYR A 152 -10.89 -16.58 3.05
CA TYR A 152 -10.76 -16.52 1.60
C TYR A 152 -10.51 -15.10 1.09
N PHE A 153 -11.08 -14.07 1.71
CA PHE A 153 -10.77 -12.69 1.39
C PHE A 153 -9.26 -12.41 1.52
N ASN A 154 -8.66 -12.80 2.64
CA ASN A 154 -7.24 -12.61 2.87
C ASN A 154 -6.36 -13.39 1.87
N GLU A 155 -6.70 -14.65 1.60
CA GLU A 155 -5.96 -15.48 0.65
C GLU A 155 -6.07 -14.96 -0.80
N ILE A 156 -7.24 -14.55 -1.23
CA ILE A 156 -7.45 -14.01 -2.58
C ILE A 156 -6.68 -12.69 -2.77
N GLN A 157 -6.66 -11.81 -1.76
CA GLN A 157 -5.84 -10.59 -1.84
C GLN A 157 -4.35 -10.90 -1.98
N LYS A 158 -3.83 -11.85 -1.22
CA LYS A 158 -2.42 -12.28 -1.32
C LYS A 158 -2.11 -12.81 -2.72
N ILE A 159 -2.93 -13.74 -3.22
CA ILE A 159 -2.77 -14.32 -4.56
C ILE A 159 -2.84 -13.23 -5.63
N TYR A 160 -3.80 -12.32 -5.53
CA TYR A 160 -3.95 -11.21 -6.47
C TYR A 160 -2.69 -10.33 -6.50
N ASN A 161 -2.20 -9.89 -5.34
CA ASN A 161 -1.00 -9.05 -5.26
C ASN A 161 0.25 -9.77 -5.81
N LEU A 162 0.43 -11.06 -5.51
CA LEU A 162 1.55 -11.85 -6.02
C LEU A 162 1.51 -12.03 -7.54
N ASN A 163 0.32 -12.18 -8.12
CA ASN A 163 0.16 -12.38 -9.56
C ASN A 163 0.09 -11.08 -10.35
N PHE A 164 -0.15 -9.95 -9.69
CA PHE A 164 -0.31 -8.66 -10.35
C PHE A 164 0.93 -8.26 -11.16
N SER A 165 2.14 -8.60 -10.70
CA SER A 165 3.40 -8.25 -11.36
C SER A 165 3.78 -9.15 -12.54
N ASN A 166 3.09 -10.28 -12.75
CA ASN A 166 3.68 -11.38 -13.54
C ASN A 166 3.52 -11.29 -15.07
N GLU A 167 2.61 -10.53 -15.69
CA GLU A 167 2.44 -10.73 -17.12
C GLU A 167 2.10 -9.53 -18.02
N VAL A 168 1.33 -8.58 -17.59
CA VAL A 168 0.80 -7.54 -18.49
C VAL A 168 1.41 -6.17 -18.21
N HIS A 169 1.92 -5.96 -17.03
CA HIS A 169 2.12 -4.66 -16.43
C HIS A 169 3.50 -4.04 -16.68
N ASN A 170 4.51 -4.85 -17.06
CA ASN A 170 5.87 -4.34 -17.32
C ASN A 170 5.98 -3.32 -18.48
N LYS A 171 4.90 -3.15 -19.27
CA LYS A 171 4.82 -2.19 -20.38
C LYS A 171 3.97 -0.95 -20.06
N MET A 172 3.31 -0.93 -18.91
CA MET A 172 2.46 0.18 -18.49
C MET A 172 3.24 1.19 -17.65
N SER A 173 2.81 2.44 -17.68
CA SER A 173 3.34 3.43 -16.74
C SER A 173 3.02 3.04 -15.28
N PRO A 174 3.80 3.45 -14.28
CA PRO A 174 3.48 3.19 -12.87
C PRO A 174 2.08 3.70 -12.48
N HIS A 175 1.69 4.86 -13.01
CA HIS A 175 0.35 5.43 -12.82
C HIS A 175 -0.76 4.51 -13.35
N ASP A 176 -0.60 3.96 -14.55
CA ASP A 176 -1.60 3.06 -15.14
C ASP A 176 -1.66 1.72 -14.41
N GLN A 177 -0.50 1.22 -13.95
CA GLN A 177 -0.45 0.02 -13.12
C GLN A 177 -1.24 0.20 -11.82
N LEU A 178 -1.05 1.33 -11.15
CA LEU A 178 -1.75 1.66 -9.91
C LEU A 178 -3.27 1.78 -10.15
N ALA A 179 -3.68 2.51 -11.18
CA ALA A 179 -5.09 2.68 -11.54
C ALA A 179 -5.76 1.33 -11.83
N LEU A 180 -5.08 0.45 -12.56
CA LEU A 180 -5.57 -0.90 -12.86
C LEU A 180 -5.64 -1.78 -11.60
N HIS A 181 -4.62 -1.70 -10.73
CA HIS A 181 -4.61 -2.43 -9.47
C HIS A 181 -5.82 -2.05 -8.59
N GLU A 182 -6.04 -0.75 -8.37
CA GLU A 182 -7.14 -0.26 -7.54
C GLU A 182 -8.53 -0.59 -8.15
N MET A 183 -8.67 -0.49 -9.47
CA MET A 183 -9.89 -0.89 -10.17
C MET A 183 -10.19 -2.38 -9.96
N ASN A 184 -9.19 -3.23 -10.04
CA ASN A 184 -9.35 -4.67 -9.88
C ASN A 184 -9.58 -5.06 -8.41
N ILE A 185 -8.92 -4.40 -7.46
CA ILE A 185 -9.20 -4.59 -6.03
C ILE A 185 -10.67 -4.27 -5.73
N LYS A 186 -11.20 -3.16 -6.25
CA LYS A 186 -12.63 -2.82 -6.11
C LYS A 186 -13.54 -3.92 -6.66
N LYS A 187 -13.25 -4.44 -7.87
CA LYS A 187 -14.01 -5.55 -8.46
C LYS A 187 -13.91 -6.83 -7.64
N LEU A 188 -12.73 -7.10 -7.08
CA LEU A 188 -12.52 -8.27 -6.23
C LEU A 188 -13.38 -8.20 -4.96
N PHE A 189 -13.44 -7.05 -4.31
CA PHE A 189 -14.32 -6.82 -3.17
C PHE A 189 -15.81 -6.99 -3.54
N ASP A 190 -16.25 -6.39 -4.64
CA ASP A 190 -17.62 -6.51 -5.15
C ASP A 190 -17.96 -7.98 -5.39
N PHE A 191 -17.09 -8.72 -6.07
CA PHE A 191 -17.24 -10.14 -6.29
C PHE A 191 -17.31 -10.94 -4.98
N MET A 192 -16.45 -10.64 -4.03
CA MET A 192 -16.43 -11.34 -2.73
C MET A 192 -17.71 -11.10 -1.94
N LEU A 193 -18.18 -9.86 -1.87
CA LEU A 193 -19.41 -9.50 -1.15
C LEU A 193 -20.65 -10.10 -1.82
N TYR A 194 -20.84 -9.84 -3.11
CA TYR A 194 -22.05 -10.25 -3.82
C TYR A 194 -21.99 -11.68 -4.36
N GLY A 195 -20.80 -12.25 -4.49
CA GLY A 195 -20.62 -13.67 -4.79
C GLY A 195 -20.90 -14.58 -3.59
N ILE A 196 -20.74 -14.11 -2.35
CA ILE A 196 -20.91 -14.89 -1.11
C ILE A 196 -22.15 -14.49 -0.30
N ALA A 197 -22.72 -13.30 -0.51
CA ALA A 197 -23.93 -12.85 0.16
C ALA A 197 -25.18 -13.29 -0.59
N LYS A 198 -26.30 -13.47 0.12
CA LYS A 198 -27.61 -13.59 -0.53
C LYS A 198 -27.92 -12.27 -1.24
N ARG A 199 -28.28 -12.33 -2.52
CA ARG A 199 -28.86 -11.18 -3.20
C ARG A 199 -30.17 -10.86 -2.49
N GLY A 200 -30.34 -9.63 -2.00
CA GLY A 200 -31.64 -9.15 -1.55
C GLY A 200 -32.65 -9.39 -2.68
N LYS A 201 -33.92 -9.70 -2.34
CA LYS A 201 -34.98 -9.76 -3.36
C LYS A 201 -34.96 -8.41 -4.09
N GLU A 202 -34.66 -8.46 -5.38
CA GLU A 202 -34.96 -7.33 -6.26
C GLU A 202 -36.44 -7.02 -6.12
N THR A 203 -36.78 -5.92 -5.47
CA THR A 203 -38.16 -5.39 -5.35
C THR A 203 -38.47 -4.60 -6.59
#